data_d1eab3105ce8a3958e8a9324e34282ac
#
_entry.id   d1eab3105ce8a3958e8a9324e34282ac
#
_cell.length_a   1.000
_cell.length_b   1.000
_cell.length_c   1.000
_cell.angle_alpha   90.00
_cell.angle_beta   90.00
_cell.angle_gamma   90.00
#
_symmetry.space_group_name_H-M   'P 1'
#
loop_
_entity.id
_entity.type
_entity.pdbx_description
1 polymer ?
#
loop_
_entity_poly.entity_id
_entity_poly.type
_entity_poly.pdbx_seq_one_letter_code
_entity_poly.pdbx_strand_id
1 'polypeptide(L)'
;MPLLPAFGPTPGSLFVCLGLCALITAVFAANASRGMPGFERPLRLWAAALLCVALAAAGVLARSLLPGPLSYVVPNLAMLSAVATMGLSFAVLEGGHLRRARWSWCLVLLTMAALLGAEAWHAPYAVLAGVGALGLGLLLLHGAVLFLPQLRVRPRGRPEAWVLASLLVAAASFVVRAASTATDVWSPDGPLYAHPMLVVGLVFVSSCSLAFFCMLHERQRVALQQTYQRDSLTGLYARGVFFEKAQAALQMANVGDVFAVVMLDLDHFKRINDTHGHLVGDKVIAHAARLLNGSVRLGDLAGRYGGEEFCLLLHDCDAERAGRFLQRVLLRTEQPLSLRDGRSLPFSFSVGFVIFRMEDKAPPLEQLLDRADQALLQAKAQGRNRAVQALGCSAGMYTPV
;
A
#
# COMPACT_ATOMS: atom_id res chain seq x y z
N MET A 1 6.42 61.51 -1.01
CA MET A 1 6.10 60.26 -1.71
C MET A 1 5.38 59.37 -0.69
N PRO A 2 4.09 59.07 -0.82
CA PRO A 2 3.43 58.11 0.06
C PRO A 2 3.94 56.73 -0.32
N LEU A 3 4.55 56.04 0.65
CA LEU A 3 4.93 54.66 0.56
C LEU A 3 3.68 53.85 0.24
N LEU A 4 3.73 53.09 -0.85
CA LEU A 4 2.71 52.11 -1.22
C LEU A 4 2.39 51.24 0.03
N PRO A 5 1.09 50.99 0.33
CA PRO A 5 0.71 50.13 1.43
C PRO A 5 1.37 48.77 1.17
N ALA A 6 2.07 48.23 2.20
CA ALA A 6 2.69 46.92 2.13
C ALA A 6 1.62 45.89 1.79
N PHE A 7 1.57 45.44 0.57
CA PHE A 7 0.76 44.30 0.10
C PHE A 7 1.35 42.99 0.64
N GLY A 8 1.32 42.81 1.97
CA GLY A 8 1.66 41.55 2.65
C GLY A 8 0.40 40.92 3.23
N PRO A 9 0.26 39.59 3.20
CA PRO A 9 -0.87 38.94 3.85
C PRO A 9 -0.87 39.24 5.34
N THR A 10 -2.00 39.70 5.88
CA THR A 10 -2.14 39.91 7.32
C THR A 10 -2.15 38.57 8.06
N PRO A 11 -1.71 38.49 9.36
CA PRO A 11 -1.83 37.25 10.13
C PRO A 11 -3.23 36.66 10.09
N GLY A 12 -4.26 37.49 10.16
CA GLY A 12 -5.65 37.07 10.09
C GLY A 12 -5.99 36.36 8.77
N SER A 13 -5.54 36.91 7.63
CA SER A 13 -5.79 36.27 6.32
C SER A 13 -5.10 34.91 6.19
N LEU A 14 -3.91 34.71 6.77
CA LEU A 14 -3.23 33.43 6.79
C LEU A 14 -3.95 32.39 7.67
N PHE A 15 -4.52 32.80 8.82
CA PHE A 15 -5.37 31.90 9.64
C PHE A 15 -6.64 31.51 8.90
N VAL A 16 -7.28 32.43 8.20
CA VAL A 16 -8.45 32.11 7.34
C VAL A 16 -8.07 31.10 6.28
N CYS A 17 -6.95 31.31 5.55
CA CYS A 17 -6.48 30.38 4.54
C CYS A 17 -6.18 28.98 5.14
N LEU A 18 -5.48 28.91 6.28
CA LEU A 18 -5.18 27.65 6.96
C LEU A 18 -6.46 26.91 7.35
N GLY A 19 -7.41 27.62 7.95
CA GLY A 19 -8.70 27.05 8.38
C GLY A 19 -9.53 26.55 7.19
N LEU A 20 -9.63 27.31 6.12
CA LEU A 20 -10.38 26.93 4.90
C LEU A 20 -9.71 25.73 4.20
N CYS A 21 -8.40 25.76 4.01
CA CYS A 21 -7.67 24.62 3.41
C CYS A 21 -7.87 23.34 4.25
N ALA A 22 -7.76 23.44 5.58
CA ALA A 22 -7.98 22.30 6.46
C ALA A 22 -9.43 21.80 6.38
N LEU A 23 -10.42 22.69 6.37
CA LEU A 23 -11.84 22.33 6.27
C LEU A 23 -12.16 21.64 4.93
N ILE A 24 -11.72 22.20 3.81
CA ILE A 24 -11.93 21.62 2.48
C ILE A 24 -11.31 20.22 2.42
N THR A 25 -10.06 20.08 2.88
CA THR A 25 -9.35 18.79 2.87
C THR A 25 -10.03 17.79 3.83
N ALA A 26 -10.57 18.25 4.96
CA ALA A 26 -11.32 17.40 5.90
C ALA A 26 -12.61 16.84 5.26
N VAL A 27 -13.37 17.71 4.57
CA VAL A 27 -14.59 17.29 3.84
C VAL A 27 -14.23 16.27 2.76
N PHE A 28 -13.15 16.53 2.01
CA PHE A 28 -12.65 15.58 0.99
C PHE A 28 -12.30 14.22 1.61
N ALA A 29 -11.52 14.20 2.70
CA ALA A 29 -11.13 12.96 3.39
C ALA A 29 -12.34 12.21 3.96
N ALA A 30 -13.31 12.93 4.56
CA ALA A 30 -14.54 12.35 5.09
C ALA A 30 -15.40 11.73 3.98
N ASN A 31 -15.49 12.39 2.82
CA ASN A 31 -16.23 11.84 1.68
C ASN A 31 -15.51 10.63 1.07
N ALA A 32 -14.19 10.71 0.88
CA ALA A 32 -13.37 9.61 0.38
C ALA A 32 -13.47 8.36 1.28
N SER A 33 -13.66 8.54 2.60
CA SER A 33 -13.82 7.43 3.54
C SER A 33 -15.03 6.55 3.26
N ARG A 34 -16.06 7.05 2.56
CA ARG A 34 -17.26 6.29 2.19
C ARG A 34 -17.07 5.41 0.97
N GLY A 35 -16.10 5.77 0.09
CA GLY A 35 -15.84 5.09 -1.18
C GLY A 35 -14.61 4.17 -1.17
N MET A 36 -13.89 4.06 -0.04
CA MET A 36 -12.62 3.31 0.04
C MET A 36 -12.68 2.24 1.15
N PRO A 37 -13.26 1.04 0.87
CA PRO A 37 -13.32 -0.05 1.86
C PRO A 37 -11.94 -0.41 2.39
N GLY A 38 -11.83 -0.60 3.71
CA GLY A 38 -10.57 -0.90 4.39
C GLY A 38 -9.71 0.32 4.75
N PHE A 39 -10.02 1.50 4.22
CA PHE A 39 -9.33 2.76 4.52
C PHE A 39 -10.21 3.80 5.23
N GLU A 40 -11.44 3.42 5.62
CA GLU A 40 -12.39 4.34 6.24
C GLU A 40 -11.84 4.93 7.54
N ARG A 41 -11.22 4.09 8.38
CA ARG A 41 -10.73 4.51 9.69
C ARG A 41 -9.59 5.52 9.61
N PRO A 42 -8.49 5.31 8.85
CA PRO A 42 -7.45 6.33 8.71
C PRO A 42 -7.98 7.63 8.08
N LEU A 43 -8.86 7.57 7.08
CA LEU A 43 -9.44 8.75 6.45
C LEU A 43 -10.34 9.56 7.40
N ARG A 44 -11.16 8.90 8.23
CA ARG A 44 -11.98 9.59 9.24
C ARG A 44 -11.12 10.24 10.32
N LEU A 45 -10.05 9.59 10.77
CA LEU A 45 -9.10 10.17 11.71
C LEU A 45 -8.39 11.38 11.10
N TRP A 46 -7.99 11.29 9.82
CA TRP A 46 -7.38 12.40 9.10
C TRP A 46 -8.34 13.59 8.98
N ALA A 47 -9.58 13.34 8.61
CA ALA A 47 -10.63 14.37 8.56
C ALA A 47 -10.86 15.03 9.93
N ALA A 48 -10.94 14.26 11.00
CA ALA A 48 -11.08 14.77 12.37
C ALA A 48 -9.89 15.64 12.79
N ALA A 49 -8.67 15.23 12.44
CA ALA A 49 -7.46 16.01 12.69
C ALA A 49 -7.49 17.37 11.98
N LEU A 50 -7.89 17.40 10.72
CA LEU A 50 -8.03 18.64 9.94
C LEU A 50 -9.15 19.55 10.44
N LEU A 51 -10.27 18.99 10.92
CA LEU A 51 -11.31 19.76 11.59
C LEU A 51 -10.79 20.41 12.87
N CYS A 52 -9.92 19.72 13.63
CA CYS A 52 -9.24 20.32 14.78
C CYS A 52 -8.30 21.47 14.37
N VAL A 53 -7.59 21.37 13.24
CA VAL A 53 -6.79 22.49 12.69
C VAL A 53 -7.68 23.69 12.35
N ALA A 54 -8.81 23.43 11.68
CA ALA A 54 -9.76 24.50 11.34
C ALA A 54 -10.34 25.18 12.61
N LEU A 55 -10.67 24.37 13.62
CA LEU A 55 -11.15 24.87 14.92
C LEU A 55 -10.07 25.69 15.63
N ALA A 56 -8.81 25.24 15.60
CA ALA A 56 -7.70 25.99 16.17
C ALA A 56 -7.53 27.36 15.49
N ALA A 57 -7.58 27.40 14.16
CA ALA A 57 -7.50 28.65 13.38
C ALA A 57 -8.68 29.59 13.70
N ALA A 58 -9.91 29.07 13.76
CA ALA A 58 -11.08 29.83 14.13
C ALA A 58 -10.99 30.35 15.57
N GLY A 59 -10.50 29.54 16.51
CA GLY A 59 -10.32 29.94 17.92
C GLY A 59 -9.28 31.08 18.06
N VAL A 60 -8.22 31.09 17.25
CA VAL A 60 -7.26 32.20 17.24
C VAL A 60 -7.91 33.48 16.67
N LEU A 61 -8.71 33.38 15.60
CA LEU A 61 -9.41 34.54 15.03
C LEU A 61 -10.49 35.10 16.00
N ALA A 62 -11.18 34.22 16.72
CA ALA A 62 -12.20 34.58 17.68
C ALA A 62 -11.63 34.95 19.07
N ARG A 63 -10.31 35.08 19.24
CA ARG A 63 -9.64 35.26 20.54
C ARG A 63 -10.19 36.47 21.33
N SER A 64 -10.47 37.58 20.65
CA SER A 64 -11.08 38.79 21.28
C SER A 64 -12.51 38.59 21.74
N LEU A 65 -13.21 37.57 21.25
CA LEU A 65 -14.61 37.26 21.61
C LEU A 65 -14.69 36.22 22.74
N LEU A 66 -13.60 35.52 23.02
CA LEU A 66 -13.56 34.46 24.04
C LEU A 66 -13.16 35.02 25.42
N PRO A 67 -13.79 34.56 26.51
CA PRO A 67 -13.36 34.95 27.88
C PRO A 67 -11.93 34.48 28.14
N GLY A 68 -11.16 35.21 28.96
CA GLY A 68 -9.72 35.06 29.23
C GLY A 68 -9.13 33.68 29.03
N PRO A 69 -9.38 32.69 29.92
CA PRO A 69 -8.80 31.35 29.79
C PRO A 69 -9.13 30.64 28.48
N LEU A 70 -10.38 30.75 27.99
CA LEU A 70 -10.83 30.05 26.79
C LEU A 70 -10.14 30.55 25.53
N SER A 71 -9.66 31.79 25.51
CA SER A 71 -8.94 32.38 24.38
C SER A 71 -7.63 31.68 24.08
N TYR A 72 -7.03 30.99 25.05
CA TYR A 72 -5.77 30.19 24.90
C TYR A 72 -6.04 28.70 24.90
N VAL A 73 -6.92 28.23 25.78
CA VAL A 73 -7.20 26.80 25.97
C VAL A 73 -7.76 26.19 24.69
N VAL A 74 -8.77 26.81 24.07
CA VAL A 74 -9.47 26.25 22.90
C VAL A 74 -8.54 26.08 21.70
N PRO A 75 -7.80 27.10 21.23
CA PRO A 75 -6.91 26.93 20.07
C PRO A 75 -5.76 25.94 20.33
N ASN A 76 -5.16 25.95 21.53
CA ASN A 76 -4.06 25.04 21.85
C ASN A 76 -4.54 23.59 21.96
N LEU A 77 -5.67 23.34 22.64
CA LEU A 77 -6.26 22.01 22.73
C LEU A 77 -6.59 21.46 21.33
N ALA A 78 -7.22 22.28 20.49
CA ALA A 78 -7.56 21.88 19.13
C ALA A 78 -6.31 21.56 18.30
N MET A 79 -5.26 22.36 18.36
CA MET A 79 -4.02 22.14 17.62
C MET A 79 -3.25 20.91 18.10
N LEU A 80 -3.11 20.73 19.42
CA LEU A 80 -2.47 19.56 20.01
C LEU A 80 -3.25 18.28 19.67
N SER A 81 -4.58 18.33 19.73
CA SER A 81 -5.44 17.21 19.34
C SER A 81 -5.34 16.88 17.84
N ALA A 82 -5.19 17.90 17.00
CA ALA A 82 -4.95 17.72 15.55
C ALA A 82 -3.69 16.90 15.29
N VAL A 83 -2.56 17.30 15.88
CA VAL A 83 -1.27 16.61 15.67
C VAL A 83 -1.30 15.19 16.25
N ALA A 84 -1.88 14.98 17.43
CA ALA A 84 -2.03 13.65 18.02
C ALA A 84 -2.90 12.73 17.15
N THR A 85 -4.01 13.26 16.60
CA THR A 85 -4.93 12.51 15.73
C THR A 85 -4.30 12.24 14.36
N MET A 86 -3.51 13.17 13.80
CA MET A 86 -2.71 12.93 12.58
C MET A 86 -1.75 11.75 12.78
N GLY A 87 -0.99 11.75 13.89
CA GLY A 87 -0.11 10.64 14.24
C GLY A 87 -0.83 9.30 14.37
N LEU A 88 -2.03 9.29 14.98
CA LEU A 88 -2.86 8.11 15.08
C LEU A 88 -3.37 7.64 13.71
N SER A 89 -3.76 8.56 12.83
CA SER A 89 -4.21 8.25 11.47
C SER A 89 -3.10 7.56 10.66
N PHE A 90 -1.88 8.09 10.70
CA PHE A 90 -0.71 7.44 10.09
C PHE A 90 -0.44 6.06 10.68
N ALA A 91 -0.50 5.91 12.01
CA ALA A 91 -0.28 4.62 12.68
C ALA A 91 -1.32 3.57 12.26
N VAL A 92 -2.58 3.97 12.07
CA VAL A 92 -3.65 3.09 11.56
C VAL A 92 -3.42 2.73 10.10
N LEU A 93 -3.02 3.70 9.26
CA LEU A 93 -2.74 3.49 7.84
C LEU A 93 -1.59 2.49 7.64
N GLU A 94 -0.56 2.57 8.47
CA GLU A 94 0.62 1.70 8.41
C GLU A 94 0.41 0.30 9.04
N GLY A 95 -0.72 0.07 9.72
CA GLY A 95 -0.98 -1.18 10.44
C GLY A 95 -0.04 -1.40 11.64
N GLY A 96 0.60 -0.32 12.12
CA GLY A 96 1.67 -0.36 13.11
C GLY A 96 1.25 0.17 14.49
N HIS A 97 2.18 0.43 15.29
CA HIS A 97 2.30 0.80 16.71
C HIS A 97 1.20 1.71 17.32
N LEU A 98 -0.07 1.33 17.23
CA LEU A 98 -1.22 2.03 17.85
C LEU A 98 -0.98 2.35 19.33
N ARG A 99 -0.32 1.44 20.06
CA ARG A 99 0.02 1.63 21.48
C ARG A 99 0.97 2.82 21.67
N ARG A 100 1.96 2.98 20.79
CA ARG A 100 2.90 4.11 20.84
C ARG A 100 2.23 5.44 20.45
N ALA A 101 1.38 5.44 19.44
CA ALA A 101 0.64 6.63 19.03
C ALA A 101 -0.30 7.15 20.12
N ARG A 102 -0.78 6.29 21.03
CA ARG A 102 -1.61 6.72 22.18
C ARG A 102 -0.85 7.57 23.18
N TRP A 103 0.46 7.44 23.29
CA TRP A 103 1.29 8.30 24.15
C TRP A 103 1.27 9.77 23.75
N SER A 104 0.95 10.09 22.47
CA SER A 104 0.73 11.46 22.02
C SER A 104 -0.36 12.16 22.85
N TRP A 105 -1.40 11.43 23.28
CA TRP A 105 -2.49 11.98 24.09
C TRP A 105 -2.05 12.29 25.53
N CYS A 106 -1.08 11.56 26.07
CA CYS A 106 -0.48 11.88 27.36
C CYS A 106 0.27 13.23 27.28
N LEU A 107 0.98 13.51 26.17
CA LEU A 107 1.63 14.79 25.95
C LEU A 107 0.61 15.93 25.78
N VAL A 108 -0.51 15.70 25.12
CA VAL A 108 -1.62 16.66 25.03
C VAL A 108 -2.14 17.01 26.42
N LEU A 109 -2.46 16.00 27.23
CA LEU A 109 -2.97 16.19 28.59
C LEU A 109 -1.97 16.93 29.49
N LEU A 110 -0.69 16.55 29.43
CA LEU A 110 0.38 17.19 30.20
C LEU A 110 0.54 18.68 29.82
N THR A 111 0.56 18.98 28.51
CA THR A 111 0.65 20.36 28.02
C THR A 111 -0.56 21.18 28.45
N MET A 112 -1.75 20.61 28.36
CA MET A 112 -2.97 21.31 28.80
C MET A 112 -2.99 21.54 30.30
N ALA A 113 -2.54 20.59 31.12
CA ALA A 113 -2.40 20.77 32.56
C ALA A 113 -1.38 21.88 32.89
N ALA A 114 -0.25 21.95 32.18
CA ALA A 114 0.75 23.01 32.33
C ALA A 114 0.19 24.39 31.94
N LEU A 115 -0.58 24.48 30.85
CA LEU A 115 -1.23 25.73 30.43
C LEU A 115 -2.27 26.22 31.47
N LEU A 116 -3.13 25.33 31.96
CA LEU A 116 -4.11 25.67 32.99
C LEU A 116 -3.44 26.07 34.31
N GLY A 117 -2.37 25.40 34.70
CA GLY A 117 -1.57 25.76 35.88
C GLY A 117 -0.91 27.13 35.75
N ALA A 118 -0.35 27.44 34.61
CA ALA A 118 0.25 28.75 34.33
C ALA A 118 -0.80 29.88 34.36
N GLU A 119 -1.98 29.62 33.77
CA GLU A 119 -3.12 30.57 33.81
C GLU A 119 -3.60 30.79 35.23
N ALA A 120 -3.73 29.73 36.05
CA ALA A 120 -4.13 29.83 37.46
C ALA A 120 -3.15 30.66 38.31
N TRP A 121 -1.90 30.71 37.92
CA TRP A 121 -0.86 31.52 38.54
C TRP A 121 -0.74 32.92 37.91
N HIS A 122 -1.66 33.33 37.07
CA HIS A 122 -1.66 34.60 36.34
C HIS A 122 -0.35 34.86 35.59
N ALA A 123 0.24 33.81 35.01
CA ALA A 123 1.48 33.91 34.26
C ALA A 123 1.33 34.87 33.07
N PRO A 124 2.39 35.63 32.70
CA PRO A 124 2.39 36.49 31.52
C PRO A 124 2.08 35.70 30.24
N TYR A 125 1.46 36.36 29.26
CA TYR A 125 1.14 35.78 27.94
C TYR A 125 2.32 35.04 27.29
N ALA A 126 3.53 35.60 27.41
CA ALA A 126 4.76 34.99 26.89
C ALA A 126 4.98 33.58 27.45
N VAL A 127 4.73 33.35 28.74
CA VAL A 127 4.86 32.03 29.39
C VAL A 127 3.82 31.05 28.83
N LEU A 128 2.56 31.47 28.70
CA LEU A 128 1.49 30.63 28.13
C LEU A 128 1.79 30.27 26.67
N ALA A 129 2.24 31.22 25.87
CA ALA A 129 2.66 31.00 24.49
C ALA A 129 3.87 30.06 24.40
N GLY A 130 4.84 30.21 25.30
CA GLY A 130 6.02 29.34 25.39
C GLY A 130 5.67 27.89 25.74
N VAL A 131 4.82 27.69 26.74
CA VAL A 131 4.34 26.36 27.18
C VAL A 131 3.59 25.66 26.03
N GLY A 132 2.68 26.37 25.35
CA GLY A 132 1.94 25.82 24.21
C GLY A 132 2.86 25.43 23.06
N ALA A 133 3.82 26.32 22.73
CA ALA A 133 4.81 26.07 21.67
C ALA A 133 5.72 24.87 21.99
N LEU A 134 6.21 24.77 23.23
CA LEU A 134 7.04 23.65 23.68
C LEU A 134 6.28 22.33 23.61
N GLY A 135 5.04 22.31 24.10
CA GLY A 135 4.17 21.12 24.05
C GLY A 135 3.95 20.64 22.61
N LEU A 136 3.67 21.57 21.69
CA LEU A 136 3.48 21.24 20.29
C LEU A 136 4.78 20.74 19.63
N GLY A 137 5.91 21.36 19.95
CA GLY A 137 7.23 20.92 19.49
C GLY A 137 7.58 19.50 19.96
N LEU A 138 7.34 19.18 21.22
CA LEU A 138 7.53 17.83 21.78
C LEU A 138 6.60 16.80 21.14
N LEU A 139 5.34 17.16 20.87
CA LEU A 139 4.39 16.28 20.21
C LEU A 139 4.79 15.98 18.77
N LEU A 140 5.27 16.98 18.02
CA LEU A 140 5.80 16.81 16.66
C LEU A 140 7.06 15.95 16.66
N LEU A 141 7.97 16.15 17.62
CA LEU A 141 9.16 15.33 17.78
C LEU A 141 8.81 13.87 18.11
N HIS A 142 7.82 13.65 18.99
CA HIS A 142 7.30 12.31 19.26
C HIS A 142 6.75 11.66 17.98
N GLY A 143 5.98 12.41 17.17
CA GLY A 143 5.54 11.98 15.85
C GLY A 143 6.71 11.58 14.94
N ALA A 144 7.77 12.37 14.89
CA ALA A 144 8.97 12.05 14.11
C ALA A 144 9.64 10.74 14.56
N VAL A 145 9.73 10.50 15.87
CA VAL A 145 10.27 9.24 16.43
C VAL A 145 9.43 8.02 16.02
N LEU A 146 8.12 8.17 15.87
CA LEU A 146 7.24 7.07 15.38
C LEU A 146 7.54 6.69 13.93
N PHE A 147 8.02 7.64 13.11
CA PHE A 147 8.36 7.39 11.69
C PHE A 147 9.78 6.86 11.45
N LEU A 148 10.72 7.04 12.41
CA LEU A 148 12.11 6.60 12.26
C LEU A 148 12.29 5.11 11.89
N PRO A 149 11.57 4.15 12.49
CA PRO A 149 11.73 2.73 12.13
C PRO A 149 11.34 2.42 10.69
N GLN A 150 10.41 3.18 10.12
CA GLN A 150 9.89 2.95 8.76
C GLN A 150 10.92 3.32 7.69
N LEU A 151 11.79 4.31 7.95
CA LEU A 151 12.88 4.68 7.04
C LEU A 151 13.99 3.64 6.93
N ARG A 152 14.16 2.79 7.96
CA ARG A 152 15.17 1.71 7.94
C ARG A 152 14.79 0.56 7.00
N VAL A 153 13.48 0.39 6.74
CA VAL A 153 12.94 -0.72 5.96
C VAL A 153 12.76 -0.34 4.48
N ARG A 154 12.75 0.95 4.15
CA ARG A 154 12.36 1.44 2.82
C ARG A 154 13.34 2.50 2.27
N PRO A 155 13.69 2.47 0.96
CA PRO A 155 14.68 3.37 0.37
C PRO A 155 14.23 4.84 0.32
N ARG A 156 15.21 5.76 0.24
CA ARG A 156 15.05 7.21 0.14
C ARG A 156 14.12 7.64 -1.00
N GLY A 157 13.36 8.75 -0.79
CA GLY A 157 12.49 9.36 -1.82
C GLY A 157 11.00 9.02 -1.69
N ARG A 158 10.58 8.33 -0.64
CA ARG A 158 9.19 7.98 -0.37
C ARG A 158 8.45 9.01 0.50
N PRO A 159 7.10 9.03 0.47
CA PRO A 159 6.29 9.98 1.25
C PRO A 159 6.64 10.03 2.74
N GLU A 160 7.06 8.91 3.33
CA GLU A 160 7.45 8.82 4.74
C GLU A 160 8.64 9.73 5.11
N ALA A 161 9.60 9.88 4.20
CA ALA A 161 10.74 10.77 4.40
C ALA A 161 10.30 12.25 4.41
N TRP A 162 9.34 12.61 3.56
CA TRP A 162 8.76 13.95 3.54
C TRP A 162 7.96 14.26 4.80
N VAL A 163 7.20 13.30 5.33
CA VAL A 163 6.50 13.43 6.62
C VAL A 163 7.51 13.69 7.73
N LEU A 164 8.57 12.89 7.81
CA LEU A 164 9.61 13.06 8.82
C LEU A 164 10.28 14.43 8.72
N ALA A 165 10.67 14.85 7.52
CA ALA A 165 11.29 16.17 7.31
C ALA A 165 10.35 17.30 7.74
N SER A 166 9.06 17.22 7.37
CA SER A 166 8.03 18.20 7.75
C SER A 166 7.84 18.26 9.26
N LEU A 167 7.81 17.10 9.94
CA LEU A 167 7.70 17.01 11.40
C LEU A 167 8.91 17.65 12.10
N LEU A 168 10.11 17.38 11.62
CA LEU A 168 11.35 17.92 12.22
C LEU A 168 11.45 19.44 12.03
N VAL A 169 11.13 19.94 10.83
CA VAL A 169 11.14 21.39 10.56
C VAL A 169 10.08 22.10 11.41
N ALA A 170 8.87 21.55 11.51
CA ALA A 170 7.83 22.12 12.34
C ALA A 170 8.20 22.06 13.83
N ALA A 171 8.74 20.93 14.32
CA ALA A 171 9.21 20.82 15.71
C ALA A 171 10.28 21.84 16.04
N ALA A 172 11.30 21.98 15.20
CA ALA A 172 12.36 22.97 15.37
C ALA A 172 11.81 24.40 15.44
N SER A 173 10.87 24.73 14.56
CA SER A 173 10.20 26.04 14.55
C SER A 173 9.48 26.35 15.86
N PHE A 174 8.78 25.37 16.44
CA PHE A 174 8.07 25.55 17.71
C PHE A 174 9.01 25.59 18.92
N VAL A 175 10.14 24.86 18.88
CA VAL A 175 11.17 24.94 19.91
C VAL A 175 11.85 26.33 19.88
N VAL A 176 12.20 26.84 18.70
CA VAL A 176 12.72 28.19 18.53
C VAL A 176 11.74 29.24 19.05
N ARG A 177 10.47 29.09 18.76
CA ARG A 177 9.42 29.95 19.31
C ARG A 177 9.38 29.92 20.84
N ALA A 178 9.39 28.74 21.45
CA ALA A 178 9.39 28.62 22.91
C ALA A 178 10.62 29.33 23.56
N ALA A 179 11.78 29.16 22.94
CA ALA A 179 13.00 29.84 23.40
C ALA A 179 12.93 31.36 23.24
N SER A 180 12.40 31.87 22.15
CA SER A 180 12.29 33.32 21.89
C SER A 180 11.30 34.02 22.81
N THR A 181 10.27 33.33 23.31
CA THR A 181 9.35 33.90 24.31
C THR A 181 10.04 34.11 25.67
N ALA A 182 11.10 33.37 25.98
CA ALA A 182 11.86 33.51 27.21
C ALA A 182 12.87 34.67 27.20
N THR A 183 13.21 35.21 26.02
CA THR A 183 14.28 36.21 25.84
C THR A 183 13.78 37.63 25.51
N ASP A 184 12.47 37.88 25.51
CA ASP A 184 11.81 39.14 25.08
C ASP A 184 12.27 39.71 23.72
N VAL A 185 13.05 38.96 22.98
CA VAL A 185 13.59 39.39 21.67
C VAL A 185 12.46 39.54 20.61
N TRP A 186 11.32 38.93 20.86
CA TRP A 186 10.23 38.93 19.89
C TRP A 186 8.90 39.38 20.55
N SER A 187 8.50 40.60 20.25
CA SER A 187 7.23 41.13 20.71
C SER A 187 6.05 40.32 20.15
N PRO A 188 5.05 39.93 20.95
CA PRO A 188 3.84 39.19 20.49
C PRO A 188 3.06 39.90 19.40
N ASP A 189 3.16 41.24 19.33
CA ASP A 189 2.42 42.10 18.38
C ASP A 189 3.25 42.46 17.13
N GLY A 190 4.48 41.96 17.03
CA GLY A 190 5.37 42.28 15.90
C GLY A 190 5.04 41.46 14.63
N PRO A 191 5.07 42.09 13.44
CA PRO A 191 4.77 41.44 12.16
C PRO A 191 5.70 40.28 11.83
N LEU A 192 6.93 40.27 12.37
CA LEU A 192 7.91 39.21 12.18
C LEU A 192 7.61 37.95 12.99
N TYR A 193 6.73 38.01 13.98
CA TYR A 193 6.47 36.93 14.91
C TYR A 193 5.39 35.93 14.44
N ALA A 194 4.30 36.41 13.87
CA ALA A 194 3.14 35.60 13.51
C ALA A 194 3.27 34.97 12.11
N HIS A 195 3.80 35.69 11.14
CA HIS A 195 3.81 35.28 9.73
C HIS A 195 4.66 34.02 9.47
N PRO A 196 5.92 33.89 9.93
CA PRO A 196 6.72 32.70 9.63
C PRO A 196 6.11 31.43 10.21
N MET A 197 5.54 31.49 11.41
CA MET A 197 4.91 30.36 12.07
C MET A 197 3.66 29.88 11.35
N LEU A 198 2.85 30.79 10.85
CA LEU A 198 1.66 30.46 10.07
C LEU A 198 2.01 29.84 8.73
N VAL A 199 3.06 30.35 8.08
CA VAL A 199 3.58 29.75 6.85
C VAL A 199 4.10 28.35 7.10
N VAL A 200 4.89 28.14 8.17
CA VAL A 200 5.35 26.81 8.58
C VAL A 200 4.18 25.87 8.87
N GLY A 201 3.14 26.36 9.58
CA GLY A 201 1.93 25.58 9.86
C GLY A 201 1.17 25.20 8.61
N LEU A 202 1.00 26.13 7.66
CA LEU A 202 0.34 25.88 6.37
C LEU A 202 1.12 24.87 5.54
N VAL A 203 2.44 25.06 5.42
CA VAL A 203 3.33 24.12 4.69
C VAL A 203 3.32 22.74 5.37
N PHE A 204 3.36 22.68 6.69
CA PHE A 204 3.30 21.44 7.45
C PHE A 204 2.00 20.66 7.19
N VAL A 205 0.84 21.31 7.37
CA VAL A 205 -0.47 20.66 7.15
C VAL A 205 -0.62 20.20 5.71
N SER A 206 -0.21 21.02 4.74
CA SER A 206 -0.28 20.69 3.31
C SER A 206 0.66 19.54 2.96
N SER A 207 1.92 19.57 3.42
CA SER A 207 2.91 18.51 3.18
C SER A 207 2.48 17.18 3.80
N CYS A 208 1.99 17.20 5.05
CA CYS A 208 1.49 15.99 5.71
C CYS A 208 0.24 15.45 5.01
N SER A 209 -0.67 16.31 4.54
CA SER A 209 -1.86 15.88 3.80
C SER A 209 -1.49 15.26 2.46
N LEU A 210 -0.59 15.87 1.70
CA LEU A 210 -0.10 15.32 0.44
C LEU A 210 0.55 13.95 0.67
N ALA A 211 1.46 13.85 1.64
CA ALA A 211 2.14 12.60 1.96
C ALA A 211 1.15 11.52 2.42
N PHE A 212 0.16 11.87 3.25
CA PHE A 212 -0.89 10.95 3.68
C PHE A 212 -1.67 10.36 2.49
N PHE A 213 -2.09 11.21 1.56
CA PHE A 213 -2.82 10.75 0.36
C PHE A 213 -1.92 9.95 -0.59
N CYS A 214 -0.64 10.28 -0.72
CA CYS A 214 0.32 9.48 -1.48
C CYS A 214 0.50 8.07 -0.87
N MET A 215 0.65 7.99 0.46
CA MET A 215 0.75 6.71 1.17
C MET A 215 -0.54 5.89 1.05
N LEU A 216 -1.70 6.54 1.17
CA LEU A 216 -3.00 5.90 0.99
C LEU A 216 -3.14 5.31 -0.42
N HIS A 217 -2.79 6.10 -1.45
CA HIS A 217 -2.84 5.66 -2.84
C HIS A 217 -1.93 4.45 -3.09
N GLU A 218 -0.70 4.50 -2.58
CA GLU A 218 0.23 3.37 -2.71
C GLU A 218 -0.31 2.10 -2.01
N ARG A 219 -0.89 2.24 -0.81
CA ARG A 219 -1.53 1.12 -0.12
C ARG A 219 -2.73 0.55 -0.89
N GLN A 220 -3.55 1.42 -1.44
CA GLN A 220 -4.68 1.02 -2.27
C GLN A 220 -4.20 0.30 -3.54
N ARG A 221 -3.17 0.82 -4.20
CA ARG A 221 -2.57 0.19 -5.37
C ARG A 221 -2.04 -1.21 -5.07
N VAL A 222 -1.30 -1.37 -3.96
CA VAL A 222 -0.79 -2.69 -3.52
C VAL A 222 -1.95 -3.64 -3.20
N ALA A 223 -2.99 -3.18 -2.50
CA ALA A 223 -4.17 -3.99 -2.19
C ALA A 223 -4.91 -4.45 -3.46
N LEU A 224 -5.07 -3.56 -4.44
CA LEU A 224 -5.64 -3.91 -5.75
C LEU A 224 -4.75 -4.92 -6.48
N GLN A 225 -3.44 -4.71 -6.53
CA GLN A 225 -2.52 -5.66 -7.15
C GLN A 225 -2.60 -7.04 -6.50
N GLN A 226 -2.72 -7.12 -5.17
CA GLN A 226 -2.90 -8.39 -4.46
C GLN A 226 -4.23 -9.09 -4.81
N THR A 227 -5.29 -8.34 -5.05
CA THR A 227 -6.58 -8.88 -5.49
C THR A 227 -6.49 -9.48 -6.90
N TYR A 228 -5.64 -8.92 -7.77
CA TYR A 228 -5.39 -9.42 -9.13
C TYR A 228 -4.28 -10.49 -9.22
N GLN A 229 -3.63 -10.86 -8.10
CA GLN A 229 -2.56 -11.89 -8.12
C GLN A 229 -3.08 -13.27 -8.48
N ARG A 230 -4.34 -13.56 -8.18
CA ARG A 230 -4.93 -14.85 -8.47
C ARG A 230 -6.14 -14.70 -9.40
N ASP A 231 -6.29 -15.66 -10.31
CA ASP A 231 -7.47 -15.77 -11.15
C ASP A 231 -8.70 -16.06 -10.27
N SER A 232 -9.76 -15.28 -10.43
CA SER A 232 -10.95 -15.32 -9.56
C SER A 232 -11.73 -16.62 -9.64
N LEU A 233 -11.69 -17.32 -10.79
CA LEU A 233 -12.39 -18.58 -11.00
C LEU A 233 -11.60 -19.77 -10.44
N THR A 234 -10.28 -19.73 -10.61
CA THR A 234 -9.40 -20.90 -10.36
C THR A 234 -8.60 -20.81 -9.07
N GLY A 235 -8.35 -19.62 -8.55
CA GLY A 235 -7.46 -19.39 -7.42
C GLY A 235 -5.97 -19.63 -7.71
N LEU A 236 -5.61 -20.00 -8.94
CA LEU A 236 -4.23 -20.07 -9.42
C LEU A 236 -3.67 -18.66 -9.68
N TYR A 237 -2.37 -18.53 -9.89
CA TYR A 237 -1.83 -17.24 -10.32
C TYR A 237 -2.44 -16.80 -11.66
N ALA A 238 -2.85 -15.53 -11.74
CA ALA A 238 -3.23 -14.94 -13.01
C ALA A 238 -2.00 -14.89 -13.94
N ARG A 239 -2.22 -14.94 -15.26
CA ARG A 239 -1.17 -15.03 -16.28
C ARG A 239 0.01 -14.08 -16.02
N GLY A 240 -0.24 -12.77 -15.85
CA GLY A 240 0.82 -11.78 -15.65
C GLY A 240 1.63 -12.02 -14.39
N VAL A 241 0.99 -12.45 -13.31
CA VAL A 241 1.67 -12.74 -12.03
C VAL A 241 2.45 -14.04 -12.08
N PHE A 242 1.93 -15.05 -12.79
CA PHE A 242 2.70 -16.27 -13.05
C PHE A 242 4.00 -15.95 -13.79
N PHE A 243 3.92 -15.13 -14.86
CA PHE A 243 5.08 -14.69 -15.63
C PHE A 243 6.12 -13.97 -14.78
N GLU A 244 5.68 -12.98 -13.99
CA GLU A 244 6.57 -12.23 -13.10
C GLU A 244 7.29 -13.14 -12.10
N LYS A 245 6.54 -14.03 -11.43
CA LYS A 245 7.10 -14.95 -10.44
C LYS A 245 8.01 -16.02 -11.05
N ALA A 246 7.62 -16.58 -12.19
CA ALA A 246 8.41 -17.59 -12.89
C ALA A 246 9.71 -16.99 -13.43
N GLN A 247 9.66 -15.81 -14.03
CA GLN A 247 10.85 -15.09 -14.47
C GLN A 247 11.80 -14.76 -13.32
N ALA A 248 11.25 -14.29 -12.17
CA ALA A 248 12.03 -14.03 -10.97
C ALA A 248 12.68 -15.31 -10.41
N ALA A 249 11.95 -16.42 -10.39
CA ALA A 249 12.48 -17.72 -9.96
C ALA A 249 13.64 -18.19 -10.85
N LEU A 250 13.51 -18.05 -12.16
CA LEU A 250 14.59 -18.37 -13.10
C LEU A 250 15.82 -17.46 -12.94
N GLN A 251 15.61 -16.16 -12.63
CA GLN A 251 16.73 -15.22 -12.40
C GLN A 251 17.49 -15.50 -11.09
N MET A 252 16.82 -16.07 -10.09
CA MET A 252 17.42 -16.43 -8.79
C MET A 252 18.01 -17.83 -8.75
N ALA A 253 17.85 -18.62 -9.82
CA ALA A 253 18.30 -19.99 -9.88
C ALA A 253 19.81 -20.09 -9.98
N ASN A 254 20.38 -21.13 -9.39
CA ASN A 254 21.82 -21.43 -9.46
C ASN A 254 22.13 -22.26 -10.70
N VAL A 255 23.40 -22.17 -11.15
CA VAL A 255 23.90 -23.05 -12.20
C VAL A 255 23.73 -24.51 -11.79
N GLY A 256 23.12 -25.31 -12.67
CA GLY A 256 22.82 -26.71 -12.42
C GLY A 256 21.38 -27.00 -11.95
N ASP A 257 20.64 -26.00 -11.49
CA ASP A 257 19.23 -26.16 -11.15
C ASP A 257 18.42 -26.63 -12.37
N VAL A 258 17.45 -27.51 -12.15
CA VAL A 258 16.65 -28.11 -13.23
C VAL A 258 15.19 -27.75 -13.04
N PHE A 259 14.57 -27.27 -14.11
CA PHE A 259 13.16 -26.86 -14.10
C PHE A 259 12.39 -27.59 -15.20
N ALA A 260 11.11 -27.83 -14.94
CA ALA A 260 10.14 -28.16 -15.97
C ALA A 260 9.16 -26.99 -16.15
N VAL A 261 9.03 -26.52 -17.38
CA VAL A 261 7.96 -25.59 -17.79
C VAL A 261 6.91 -26.38 -18.52
N VAL A 262 5.67 -26.24 -18.09
CA VAL A 262 4.54 -27.06 -18.54
C VAL A 262 3.40 -26.19 -19.03
N MET A 263 2.82 -26.51 -20.18
CA MET A 263 1.55 -25.99 -20.69
C MET A 263 0.52 -27.11 -20.71
N LEU A 264 -0.69 -26.80 -20.21
CA LEU A 264 -1.81 -27.74 -20.19
C LEU A 264 -3.05 -27.07 -20.77
N ASP A 265 -3.87 -27.86 -21.44
CA ASP A 265 -5.13 -27.43 -22.03
C ASP A 265 -6.20 -28.51 -21.82
N LEU A 266 -7.42 -28.06 -21.47
CA LEU A 266 -8.57 -28.97 -21.30
C LEU A 266 -9.06 -29.50 -22.64
N ASP A 267 -9.01 -30.80 -22.83
CA ASP A 267 -9.43 -31.44 -24.04
C ASP A 267 -10.94 -31.25 -24.29
N HIS A 268 -11.26 -30.87 -25.53
CA HIS A 268 -12.64 -30.70 -26.00
C HIS A 268 -13.49 -29.73 -25.14
N PHE A 269 -12.89 -28.74 -24.49
CA PHE A 269 -13.59 -27.83 -23.58
C PHE A 269 -14.73 -27.06 -24.27
N LYS A 270 -14.56 -26.66 -25.52
CA LYS A 270 -15.63 -26.04 -26.29
C LYS A 270 -16.87 -26.95 -26.35
N ARG A 271 -16.70 -28.27 -26.59
CA ARG A 271 -17.82 -29.23 -26.61
C ARG A 271 -18.50 -29.31 -25.24
N ILE A 272 -17.75 -29.21 -24.14
CA ILE A 272 -18.32 -29.16 -22.78
C ILE A 272 -19.23 -27.93 -22.65
N ASN A 273 -18.75 -26.77 -23.07
CA ASN A 273 -19.54 -25.53 -23.04
C ASN A 273 -20.77 -25.60 -23.94
N ASP A 274 -20.61 -26.08 -25.17
CA ASP A 274 -21.73 -26.19 -26.14
C ASP A 274 -22.82 -27.16 -25.68
N THR A 275 -22.43 -28.23 -24.94
CA THR A 275 -23.36 -29.26 -24.46
C THR A 275 -24.00 -28.94 -23.11
N HIS A 276 -23.24 -28.34 -22.19
CA HIS A 276 -23.64 -28.19 -20.79
C HIS A 276 -23.74 -26.73 -20.31
N GLY A 277 -23.37 -25.78 -21.18
CA GLY A 277 -23.38 -24.36 -20.90
C GLY A 277 -22.12 -23.87 -20.13
N HIS A 278 -21.84 -22.56 -20.22
CA HIS A 278 -20.66 -21.94 -19.68
C HIS A 278 -20.53 -22.10 -18.16
N LEU A 279 -21.64 -22.12 -17.41
CA LEU A 279 -21.59 -22.32 -15.95
C LEU A 279 -21.06 -23.70 -15.54
N VAL A 280 -21.26 -24.72 -16.38
CA VAL A 280 -20.69 -26.05 -16.18
C VAL A 280 -19.24 -26.07 -16.59
N GLY A 281 -18.90 -25.41 -17.71
CA GLY A 281 -17.50 -25.21 -18.11
C GLY A 281 -16.66 -24.53 -17.02
N ASP A 282 -17.17 -23.48 -16.40
CA ASP A 282 -16.50 -22.81 -15.28
C ASP A 282 -16.24 -23.76 -14.10
N LYS A 283 -17.17 -24.67 -13.80
CA LYS A 283 -16.97 -25.70 -12.76
C LYS A 283 -15.87 -26.70 -13.15
N VAL A 284 -15.76 -27.05 -14.45
CA VAL A 284 -14.67 -27.90 -14.95
C VAL A 284 -13.32 -27.19 -14.80
N ILE A 285 -13.21 -25.93 -15.23
CA ILE A 285 -12.00 -25.13 -15.08
C ILE A 285 -11.61 -25.03 -13.60
N ALA A 286 -12.54 -24.69 -12.72
CA ALA A 286 -12.29 -24.58 -11.28
C ALA A 286 -11.88 -25.92 -10.64
N HIS A 287 -12.43 -27.03 -11.11
CA HIS A 287 -12.06 -28.37 -10.65
C HIS A 287 -10.66 -28.75 -11.13
N ALA A 288 -10.35 -28.56 -12.41
CA ALA A 288 -9.05 -28.75 -13.01
C ALA A 288 -7.96 -27.95 -12.26
N ALA A 289 -8.24 -26.69 -11.98
CA ALA A 289 -7.34 -25.83 -11.21
C ALA A 289 -7.08 -26.35 -9.78
N ARG A 290 -8.10 -26.82 -9.07
CA ARG A 290 -7.94 -27.44 -7.74
C ARG A 290 -7.07 -28.69 -7.80
N LEU A 291 -7.24 -29.52 -8.82
CA LEU A 291 -6.44 -30.69 -9.05
C LEU A 291 -4.97 -30.33 -9.26
N LEU A 292 -4.69 -29.34 -10.11
CA LEU A 292 -3.34 -28.83 -10.37
C LEU A 292 -2.72 -28.24 -9.10
N ASN A 293 -3.43 -27.35 -8.40
CA ASN A 293 -2.96 -26.72 -7.17
C ASN A 293 -2.65 -27.74 -6.06
N GLY A 294 -3.46 -28.80 -5.93
CA GLY A 294 -3.22 -29.89 -4.99
C GLY A 294 -2.15 -30.89 -5.45
N SER A 295 -1.60 -30.74 -6.67
CA SER A 295 -0.55 -31.61 -7.20
C SER A 295 0.84 -30.97 -7.13
N VAL A 296 0.94 -29.63 -7.18
CA VAL A 296 2.18 -28.87 -7.06
C VAL A 296 2.63 -28.79 -5.61
N ARG A 297 3.94 -28.78 -5.38
CA ARG A 297 4.55 -28.65 -4.06
C ARG A 297 4.89 -27.20 -3.72
N LEU A 298 5.27 -26.95 -2.48
CA LEU A 298 5.80 -25.65 -2.08
C LEU A 298 7.06 -25.32 -2.90
N GLY A 299 7.09 -24.16 -3.53
CA GLY A 299 8.15 -23.74 -4.44
C GLY A 299 7.78 -23.87 -5.92
N ASP A 300 6.86 -24.76 -6.29
CA ASP A 300 6.34 -24.81 -7.65
C ASP A 300 5.32 -23.68 -7.88
N LEU A 301 5.15 -23.26 -9.13
CA LEU A 301 4.17 -22.26 -9.53
C LEU A 301 3.11 -22.87 -10.43
N ALA A 302 1.85 -22.50 -10.21
CA ALA A 302 0.74 -22.86 -11.07
C ALA A 302 -0.07 -21.62 -11.42
N GLY A 303 -0.31 -21.38 -12.71
CA GLY A 303 -1.03 -20.24 -13.24
C GLY A 303 -2.10 -20.62 -14.24
N ARG A 304 -3.12 -19.77 -14.39
CA ARG A 304 -4.06 -19.79 -15.50
C ARG A 304 -3.49 -18.95 -16.64
N TYR A 305 -3.22 -19.59 -17.77
CA TYR A 305 -2.60 -18.93 -18.93
C TYR A 305 -3.64 -18.26 -19.83
N GLY A 306 -4.77 -18.93 -20.06
CA GLY A 306 -5.87 -18.49 -20.90
C GLY A 306 -7.21 -18.99 -20.40
N GLY A 307 -8.22 -19.08 -21.27
CA GLY A 307 -9.57 -19.54 -20.94
C GLY A 307 -9.59 -20.91 -20.25
N GLU A 308 -9.08 -21.91 -20.94
CA GLU A 308 -9.02 -23.33 -20.53
C GLU A 308 -7.58 -23.84 -20.41
N GLU A 309 -6.59 -22.90 -20.47
CA GLU A 309 -5.19 -23.19 -20.50
C GLU A 309 -4.52 -22.87 -19.16
N PHE A 310 -3.59 -23.71 -18.77
CA PHE A 310 -2.81 -23.60 -17.52
C PHE A 310 -1.32 -23.71 -17.80
N CYS A 311 -0.52 -23.11 -16.92
CA CYS A 311 0.92 -23.19 -16.97
C CYS A 311 1.51 -23.52 -15.60
N LEU A 312 2.59 -24.32 -15.59
CA LEU A 312 3.33 -24.66 -14.37
C LEU A 312 4.81 -24.38 -14.55
N LEU A 313 5.48 -23.97 -13.47
CA LEU A 313 6.93 -24.02 -13.32
C LEU A 313 7.24 -24.94 -12.14
N LEU A 314 7.90 -26.06 -12.41
CA LEU A 314 8.28 -27.07 -11.42
C LEU A 314 9.78 -26.94 -11.14
N HIS A 315 10.15 -26.73 -9.90
CA HIS A 315 11.53 -26.65 -9.44
C HIS A 315 12.14 -28.04 -9.22
N ASP A 316 13.47 -28.15 -9.34
CA ASP A 316 14.19 -29.39 -9.11
C ASP A 316 13.45 -30.58 -9.75
N CYS A 317 13.19 -30.44 -11.07
CA CYS A 317 12.32 -31.33 -11.82
C CYS A 317 12.94 -31.73 -13.15
N ASP A 318 13.61 -32.89 -13.17
CA ASP A 318 14.13 -33.53 -14.37
C ASP A 318 13.02 -34.21 -15.21
N ALA A 319 13.38 -34.79 -16.34
CA ALA A 319 12.43 -35.41 -17.26
C ALA A 319 11.67 -36.59 -16.61
N GLU A 320 12.31 -37.38 -15.78
CA GLU A 320 11.68 -38.52 -15.10
C GLU A 320 10.68 -38.04 -14.03
N ARG A 321 11.07 -37.04 -13.23
CA ARG A 321 10.18 -36.44 -12.20
C ARG A 321 8.99 -35.72 -12.85
N ALA A 322 9.22 -34.98 -13.93
CA ALA A 322 8.17 -34.34 -14.69
C ALA A 322 7.19 -35.38 -15.28
N GLY A 323 7.70 -36.44 -15.88
CA GLY A 323 6.89 -37.53 -16.43
C GLY A 323 6.00 -38.17 -15.36
N ARG A 324 6.58 -38.52 -14.18
CA ARG A 324 5.81 -39.08 -13.05
C ARG A 324 4.78 -38.09 -12.49
N PHE A 325 5.13 -36.81 -12.40
CA PHE A 325 4.18 -35.78 -11.96
C PHE A 325 3.00 -35.66 -12.93
N LEU A 326 3.28 -35.51 -14.22
CA LEU A 326 2.25 -35.34 -15.26
C LEU A 326 1.38 -36.60 -15.40
N GLN A 327 1.97 -37.77 -15.31
CA GLN A 327 1.18 -39.03 -15.28
C GLN A 327 0.18 -39.06 -14.11
N ARG A 328 0.60 -38.66 -12.91
CA ARG A 328 -0.32 -38.53 -11.75
C ARG A 328 -1.42 -37.52 -12.00
N VAL A 329 -1.11 -36.39 -12.65
CA VAL A 329 -2.11 -35.36 -12.98
C VAL A 329 -3.13 -35.96 -13.98
N LEU A 330 -2.69 -36.61 -15.02
CA LEU A 330 -3.56 -37.24 -16.02
C LEU A 330 -4.44 -38.33 -15.39
N LEU A 331 -3.89 -39.23 -14.57
CA LEU A 331 -4.65 -40.26 -13.86
C LEU A 331 -5.74 -39.68 -12.94
N ARG A 332 -5.50 -38.50 -12.35
CA ARG A 332 -6.52 -37.82 -11.52
C ARG A 332 -7.68 -37.26 -12.34
N THR A 333 -7.49 -36.96 -13.63
CA THR A 333 -8.58 -36.52 -14.51
C THR A 333 -9.49 -37.68 -14.94
N GLU A 334 -9.07 -38.95 -14.78
CA GLU A 334 -9.92 -40.12 -14.99
C GLU A 334 -11.12 -40.16 -14.02
N GLN A 335 -11.00 -39.50 -12.85
CA GLN A 335 -12.12 -39.31 -11.94
C GLN A 335 -13.01 -38.17 -12.46
N PRO A 336 -14.21 -38.47 -12.94
CA PRO A 336 -15.08 -37.46 -13.54
C PRO A 336 -15.55 -36.45 -12.50
N LEU A 337 -15.77 -35.21 -12.93
CA LEU A 337 -16.37 -34.18 -12.08
C LEU A 337 -17.82 -34.53 -11.77
N SER A 338 -18.13 -34.77 -10.50
CA SER A 338 -19.52 -34.96 -10.05
C SER A 338 -20.23 -33.61 -9.95
N LEU A 339 -21.32 -33.46 -10.70
CA LEU A 339 -22.20 -32.30 -10.68
C LEU A 339 -23.26 -32.47 -9.57
N ARG A 340 -23.83 -31.33 -9.10
CA ARG A 340 -24.88 -31.34 -8.05
C ARG A 340 -26.15 -32.09 -8.41
N ASP A 341 -26.41 -32.24 -9.70
CA ASP A 341 -27.57 -32.97 -10.24
C ASP A 341 -27.33 -34.48 -10.42
N GLY A 342 -26.21 -34.98 -9.88
CA GLY A 342 -25.82 -36.38 -9.94
C GLY A 342 -25.14 -36.81 -11.24
N ARG A 343 -25.00 -35.93 -12.23
CA ARG A 343 -24.24 -36.23 -13.45
C ARG A 343 -22.77 -36.27 -13.22
N SER A 344 -22.05 -37.15 -13.89
CA SER A 344 -20.60 -37.26 -13.89
C SER A 344 -20.08 -36.80 -15.26
N LEU A 345 -19.17 -35.79 -15.22
CA LEU A 345 -18.61 -35.19 -16.41
C LEU A 345 -17.11 -35.53 -16.53
N PRO A 346 -16.73 -36.39 -17.52
CA PRO A 346 -15.34 -36.70 -17.79
C PRO A 346 -14.64 -35.51 -18.44
N PHE A 347 -13.39 -35.31 -18.11
CA PHE A 347 -12.52 -34.33 -18.74
C PHE A 347 -11.06 -34.84 -18.73
N SER A 348 -10.23 -34.33 -19.61
CA SER A 348 -8.80 -34.66 -19.66
C SER A 348 -7.96 -33.44 -20.03
N PHE A 349 -6.65 -33.59 -19.88
CA PHE A 349 -5.68 -32.62 -20.34
C PHE A 349 -4.83 -33.16 -21.47
N SER A 350 -4.57 -32.32 -22.47
CA SER A 350 -3.34 -32.42 -23.26
C SER A 350 -2.25 -31.58 -22.60
N VAL A 351 -1.03 -32.08 -22.58
CA VAL A 351 0.10 -31.46 -21.88
C VAL A 351 1.32 -31.43 -22.75
N GLY A 352 1.95 -30.26 -22.85
CA GLY A 352 3.29 -30.10 -23.40
C GLY A 352 4.26 -29.60 -22.33
N PHE A 353 5.47 -30.09 -22.31
CA PHE A 353 6.45 -29.65 -21.33
C PHE A 353 7.87 -29.63 -21.89
N VAL A 354 8.69 -28.77 -21.33
CA VAL A 354 10.13 -28.67 -21.63
C VAL A 354 10.93 -28.75 -20.33
N ILE A 355 12.02 -29.51 -20.37
CA ILE A 355 13.00 -29.54 -19.29
C ILE A 355 14.13 -28.59 -19.64
N PHE A 356 14.47 -27.78 -18.66
CA PHE A 356 15.53 -26.80 -18.76
C PHE A 356 16.50 -26.94 -17.58
N ARG A 357 17.80 -26.97 -17.86
CA ARG A 357 18.88 -26.90 -16.86
C ARG A 357 19.48 -25.51 -16.89
N MET A 358 19.61 -24.90 -15.72
CA MET A 358 20.22 -23.58 -15.60
C MET A 358 21.71 -23.65 -15.92
N GLU A 359 22.11 -22.84 -16.87
CA GLU A 359 23.51 -22.56 -17.22
C GLU A 359 23.83 -21.13 -16.74
N ASP A 360 24.83 -20.48 -17.33
CA ASP A 360 25.27 -19.12 -16.93
C ASP A 360 24.17 -18.05 -17.05
N LYS A 361 23.20 -18.25 -17.92
CA LYS A 361 22.10 -17.29 -18.15
C LYS A 361 20.77 -18.00 -18.37
N ALA A 362 19.74 -17.57 -17.62
CA ALA A 362 18.38 -18.05 -17.83
C ALA A 362 17.86 -17.62 -19.20
N PRO A 363 17.23 -18.53 -19.99
CA PRO A 363 16.51 -18.14 -21.19
C PRO A 363 15.25 -17.34 -20.80
N PRO A 364 14.73 -16.50 -21.70
CA PRO A 364 13.43 -15.88 -21.51
C PRO A 364 12.35 -16.94 -21.29
N LEU A 365 11.49 -16.72 -20.28
CA LEU A 365 10.40 -17.64 -19.95
C LEU A 365 9.47 -17.88 -21.15
N GLU A 366 9.25 -16.84 -21.97
CA GLU A 366 8.43 -16.92 -23.18
C GLU A 366 8.91 -18.00 -24.12
N GLN A 367 10.23 -18.12 -24.34
CA GLN A 367 10.79 -19.16 -25.21
C GLN A 367 10.55 -20.57 -24.66
N LEU A 368 10.59 -20.74 -23.34
CA LEU A 368 10.30 -22.04 -22.72
C LEU A 368 8.81 -22.38 -22.85
N LEU A 369 7.94 -21.40 -22.66
CA LEU A 369 6.50 -21.57 -22.82
C LEU A 369 6.10 -21.87 -24.28
N ASP A 370 6.69 -21.16 -25.26
CA ASP A 370 6.44 -21.42 -26.70
C ASP A 370 6.83 -22.87 -27.08
N ARG A 371 7.91 -23.39 -26.52
CA ARG A 371 8.32 -24.77 -26.74
C ARG A 371 7.41 -25.78 -26.07
N ALA A 372 6.95 -25.49 -24.87
CA ALA A 372 5.96 -26.30 -24.17
C ALA A 372 4.63 -26.29 -24.95
N ASP A 373 4.24 -25.15 -25.52
CA ASP A 373 3.02 -25.04 -26.34
C ASP A 373 3.14 -25.86 -27.66
N GLN A 374 4.29 -25.82 -28.33
CA GLN A 374 4.53 -26.70 -29.50
C GLN A 374 4.39 -28.19 -29.14
N ALA A 375 4.88 -28.60 -27.99
CA ALA A 375 4.72 -29.96 -27.51
C ALA A 375 3.24 -30.28 -27.14
N LEU A 376 2.52 -29.29 -26.59
CA LEU A 376 1.07 -29.39 -26.33
C LEU A 376 0.29 -29.60 -27.63
N LEU A 377 0.62 -28.88 -28.70
CA LEU A 377 0.01 -29.11 -30.01
C LEU A 377 0.27 -30.53 -30.51
N GLN A 378 1.46 -31.06 -30.30
CA GLN A 378 1.77 -32.46 -30.63
C GLN A 378 0.95 -33.44 -29.78
N ALA A 379 0.77 -33.19 -28.48
CA ALA A 379 -0.09 -34.01 -27.63
C ALA A 379 -1.54 -34.05 -28.14
N LYS A 380 -2.07 -32.89 -28.57
CA LYS A 380 -3.42 -32.79 -29.17
C LYS A 380 -3.50 -33.56 -30.48
N ALA A 381 -2.50 -33.47 -31.37
CA ALA A 381 -2.45 -34.19 -32.66
C ALA A 381 -2.31 -35.70 -32.48
N GLN A 382 -1.61 -36.18 -31.49
CA GLN A 382 -1.37 -37.59 -31.18
C GLN A 382 -2.57 -38.30 -30.51
N GLY A 383 -3.70 -37.61 -30.29
CA GLY A 383 -4.93 -38.23 -29.76
C GLY A 383 -5.29 -37.74 -28.35
N ARG A 384 -4.70 -36.65 -27.87
CA ARG A 384 -5.04 -35.99 -26.57
C ARG A 384 -4.78 -36.87 -25.35
N ASN A 385 -5.24 -36.41 -24.18
CA ASN A 385 -5.10 -37.09 -22.88
C ASN A 385 -3.68 -37.66 -22.65
N ARG A 386 -2.66 -36.85 -22.91
CA ARG A 386 -1.25 -37.23 -22.80
C ARG A 386 -0.32 -36.07 -22.54
N ALA A 387 0.87 -36.37 -22.07
CA ALA A 387 1.97 -35.44 -21.95
C ALA A 387 3.02 -35.73 -23.03
N VAL A 388 3.49 -34.68 -23.72
CA VAL A 388 4.57 -34.73 -24.70
C VAL A 388 5.68 -33.79 -24.27
N GLN A 389 6.92 -34.29 -24.27
CA GLN A 389 8.09 -33.51 -23.99
C GLN A 389 8.61 -32.84 -25.27
N ALA A 390 8.83 -31.51 -25.21
CA ALA A 390 9.58 -30.81 -26.25
C ALA A 390 11.02 -31.34 -26.30
N LEU A 391 11.58 -31.54 -27.51
CA LEU A 391 12.97 -31.95 -27.69
C LEU A 391 13.90 -30.93 -27.03
N GLY A 392 14.83 -31.38 -26.22
CA GLY A 392 15.66 -30.57 -25.33
C GLY A 392 16.48 -29.51 -26.06
N CYS A 393 16.76 -28.38 -25.40
CA CYS A 393 17.88 -27.50 -25.73
C CYS A 393 19.13 -27.99 -25.04
N SER A 394 20.10 -28.53 -25.81
CA SER A 394 21.49 -28.19 -25.58
C SER A 394 21.66 -26.72 -26.03
N ALA A 395 22.19 -25.86 -25.16
CA ALA A 395 22.53 -24.48 -25.48
C ALA A 395 23.55 -24.46 -26.62
N GLY A 396 23.13 -24.12 -27.79
CA GLY A 396 24.05 -24.07 -28.95
C GLY A 396 23.34 -24.20 -30.27
N MET A 397 22.45 -23.27 -30.61
CA MET A 397 22.12 -22.86 -31.98
C MET A 397 21.13 -21.67 -31.91
N TYR A 398 21.67 -20.51 -31.64
CA TYR A 398 20.99 -19.25 -31.98
C TYR A 398 21.71 -18.68 -33.20
N THR A 399 21.19 -18.91 -34.37
CA THR A 399 21.46 -18.07 -35.55
C THR A 399 20.27 -17.11 -35.64
N PRO A 400 20.48 -15.81 -35.42
CA PRO A 400 19.43 -14.82 -35.71
C PRO A 400 19.29 -14.69 -37.21
N VAL A 401 18.05 -14.79 -37.73
CA VAL A 401 17.65 -14.30 -39.04
C VAL A 401 17.01 -12.93 -38.83
#